data_b601be72b47efbd45406842c7e867016
#
_entry.id   b601be72b47efbd45406842c7e867016
#
_cell.length_a   1.000
_cell.length_b   1.000
_cell.length_c   1.000
_cell.angle_alpha   90.00
_cell.angle_beta   90.00
_cell.angle_gamma   90.00
#
_symmetry.space_group_name_H-M   'P 1'
#
loop_
_entity.id
_entity.type
_entity.pdbx_description
1 polymer ?
#
loop_
_entity_poly.entity_id
_entity_poly.type
_entity_poly.pdbx_seq_one_letter_code
_entity_poly.pdbx_strand_id
1 'polypeptide(L)'
;MKEENTYRQTIPSSTTGRYTALTRKAMRICYAAHEGQMDKSGVPYVFHPIHLAEQMETEEEICTALLHDVVEDTKWTLKELEAEGFQCPLRI
;
A
#
# COMPACT_ATOMS: atom_id res chain seq x y z
N MET A 1 -12.62 -4.26 -18.71
CA MET A 1 -13.44 -5.25 -18.25
C MET A 1 -12.88 -6.58 -18.36
N LYS A 2 -12.70 -7.08 -19.52
CA LYS A 2 -12.16 -8.38 -19.66
C LYS A 2 -10.78 -8.48 -19.16
N GLU A 3 -10.01 -7.44 -19.33
CA GLU A 3 -8.67 -7.46 -18.84
C GLU A 3 -8.63 -7.60 -17.38
N GLU A 4 -9.57 -6.94 -16.73
CA GLU A 4 -9.63 -6.99 -15.32
C GLU A 4 -9.87 -8.39 -14.83
N ASN A 5 -10.80 -9.07 -15.50
CA ASN A 5 -11.10 -10.42 -15.10
C ASN A 5 -9.94 -11.33 -15.32
N THR A 6 -9.25 -11.16 -16.42
CA THR A 6 -8.11 -11.99 -16.70
C THR A 6 -7.05 -11.78 -15.65
N TYR A 7 -6.83 -10.55 -15.27
CA TYR A 7 -5.83 -10.23 -14.28
C TYR A 7 -6.18 -10.92 -12.97
N ARG A 8 -7.44 -10.87 -12.57
CA ARG A 8 -7.82 -11.52 -11.34
C ARG A 8 -7.59 -13.00 -11.38
N GLN A 9 -7.83 -13.60 -12.53
CA GLN A 9 -7.64 -15.01 -12.64
C GLN A 9 -6.19 -15.41 -12.53
N THR A 10 -5.29 -14.50 -12.89
CA THR A 10 -3.90 -14.81 -12.79
C THR A 10 -3.36 -14.62 -11.40
N ILE A 11 -4.19 -14.20 -10.46
CA ILE A 11 -3.76 -14.07 -9.09
C ILE A 11 -4.37 -15.21 -8.30
N PRO A 12 -3.68 -16.31 -8.22
CA PRO A 12 -4.24 -17.49 -7.58
C PRO A 12 -4.27 -17.32 -6.08
N SER A 13 -4.92 -18.26 -5.44
CA SER A 13 -5.04 -18.19 -4.00
C SER A 13 -3.70 -18.22 -3.31
N SER A 14 -2.69 -18.70 -3.99
CA SER A 14 -1.37 -18.75 -3.36
C SER A 14 -0.83 -17.36 -3.06
N THR A 15 -1.42 -16.31 -3.65
CA THR A 15 -0.97 -14.96 -3.38
C THR A 15 -1.83 -14.28 -2.32
N THR A 16 -2.69 -15.03 -1.69
CA THR A 16 -3.62 -14.47 -0.73
C THR A 16 -2.92 -13.69 0.36
N GLY A 17 -1.79 -14.16 0.82
CA GLY A 17 -1.09 -13.49 1.89
C GLY A 17 -0.61 -12.09 1.51
N ARG A 18 -0.44 -11.82 0.22
CA ARG A 18 0.07 -10.53 -0.21
C ARG A 18 -1.04 -9.55 -0.54
N TYR A 19 -2.15 -10.05 -1.05
CA TYR A 19 -3.22 -9.17 -1.53
C TYR A 19 -4.48 -9.38 -0.73
N THR A 20 -4.35 -9.24 0.57
CA THR A 20 -5.50 -9.33 1.46
C THR A 20 -6.34 -8.08 1.33
N ALA A 21 -7.51 -8.09 1.93
CA ALA A 21 -8.35 -6.91 1.93
C ALA A 21 -7.60 -5.72 2.55
N LEU A 22 -6.81 -6.00 3.57
CA LEU A 22 -6.09 -4.95 4.26
C LEU A 22 -4.96 -4.37 3.41
N THR A 23 -4.18 -5.23 2.74
CA THR A 23 -3.10 -4.71 1.91
C THR A 23 -3.66 -3.96 0.72
N ARG A 24 -4.79 -4.39 0.17
CA ARG A 24 -5.40 -3.66 -0.93
C ARG A 24 -5.89 -2.30 -0.48
N LYS A 25 -6.40 -2.23 0.75
CA LYS A 25 -6.83 -0.95 1.29
C LYS A 25 -5.62 -0.05 1.50
N ALA A 26 -4.53 -0.60 2.00
CA ALA A 26 -3.31 0.17 2.19
C ALA A 26 -2.81 0.71 0.85
N MET A 27 -2.91 -0.07 -0.20
CA MET A 27 -2.49 0.38 -1.51
C MET A 27 -3.33 1.54 -2.00
N ARG A 28 -4.64 1.48 -1.79
CA ARG A 28 -5.51 2.57 -2.21
C ARG A 28 -5.18 3.85 -1.46
N ILE A 29 -4.94 3.74 -0.16
CA ILE A 29 -4.59 4.90 0.64
C ILE A 29 -3.25 5.47 0.18
N CYS A 30 -2.29 4.59 -0.07
CA CYS A 30 -0.98 5.01 -0.50
C CYS A 30 -1.06 5.78 -1.82
N TYR A 31 -1.78 5.24 -2.78
CA TYR A 31 -1.96 5.90 -4.06
C TYR A 31 -2.61 7.28 -3.91
N ALA A 32 -3.69 7.33 -3.16
CA ALA A 32 -4.42 8.58 -3.01
C ALA A 32 -3.61 9.61 -2.26
N ALA A 33 -2.89 9.18 -1.23
CA ALA A 33 -2.15 10.10 -0.39
C ALA A 33 -0.97 10.71 -1.11
N HIS A 34 -0.33 9.94 -1.99
CA HIS A 34 0.85 10.43 -2.71
C HIS A 34 0.54 10.97 -4.09
N GLU A 35 -0.74 11.12 -4.39
CA GLU A 35 -1.13 11.59 -5.70
C GLU A 35 -0.52 12.96 -5.95
N GLY A 36 0.14 13.12 -7.08
CA GLY A 36 0.74 14.40 -7.43
C GLY A 36 2.14 14.61 -6.91
N GLN A 37 2.61 13.73 -6.01
CA GLN A 37 3.96 13.87 -5.51
C GLN A 37 4.95 13.21 -6.44
N MET A 38 6.08 13.86 -6.64
CA MET A 38 7.14 13.35 -7.50
C MET A 38 8.43 13.29 -6.71
N ASP A 39 9.31 12.37 -7.11
CA ASP A 39 10.63 12.36 -6.51
C ASP A 39 11.51 13.35 -7.28
N LYS A 40 12.78 13.39 -6.93
CA LYS A 40 13.70 14.37 -7.53
C LYS A 40 13.89 14.15 -9.01
N SER A 41 13.66 12.93 -9.47
CA SER A 41 13.81 12.61 -10.88
C SER A 41 12.54 12.79 -11.67
N GLY A 42 11.46 13.22 -11.02
CA GLY A 42 10.20 13.40 -11.71
C GLY A 42 9.36 12.15 -11.80
N VAL A 43 9.72 11.10 -11.07
CA VAL A 43 8.96 9.86 -11.04
C VAL A 43 7.90 9.98 -9.95
N PRO A 44 6.68 9.51 -10.20
CA PRO A 44 5.64 9.56 -9.17
C PRO A 44 6.13 8.90 -7.89
N TYR A 45 5.99 9.61 -6.79
CA TYR A 45 6.56 9.17 -5.54
C TYR A 45 5.98 7.86 -5.05
N VAL A 46 4.74 7.57 -5.43
CA VAL A 46 4.06 6.37 -4.96
C VAL A 46 4.81 5.09 -5.33
N PHE A 47 5.65 5.14 -6.35
CA PHE A 47 6.42 3.96 -6.72
C PHE A 47 7.39 3.52 -5.64
N HIS A 48 7.85 4.44 -4.80
CA HIS A 48 8.79 4.08 -3.75
C HIS A 48 8.19 3.16 -2.71
N PRO A 49 7.07 3.51 -2.09
CA PRO A 49 6.48 2.57 -1.11
C PRO A 49 5.98 1.29 -1.76
N ILE A 50 5.51 1.35 -2.99
CA ILE A 50 5.05 0.14 -3.67
C ILE A 50 6.22 -0.79 -3.91
N HIS A 51 7.33 -0.23 -4.38
CA HIS A 51 8.52 -1.05 -4.63
C HIS A 51 9.02 -1.70 -3.34
N LEU A 52 9.00 -0.94 -2.26
CA LEU A 52 9.40 -1.49 -0.98
C LEU A 52 8.48 -2.61 -0.55
N ALA A 53 7.18 -2.39 -0.72
CA ALA A 53 6.19 -3.39 -0.32
C ALA A 53 6.34 -4.69 -1.10
N GLU A 54 6.80 -4.60 -2.34
CA GLU A 54 6.99 -5.79 -3.15
C GLU A 54 8.04 -6.72 -2.56
N GLN A 55 8.92 -6.20 -1.72
CA GLN A 55 9.95 -7.00 -1.11
C GLN A 55 9.54 -7.57 0.23
N MET A 56 8.38 -7.22 0.71
CA MET A 56 7.89 -7.68 2.00
C MET A 56 7.06 -8.95 1.82
N GLU A 57 6.89 -9.72 2.88
CA GLU A 57 6.21 -10.98 2.76
C GLU A 57 4.92 -11.09 3.56
N THR A 58 4.86 -10.47 4.71
CA THR A 58 3.68 -10.60 5.55
C THR A 58 2.73 -9.43 5.33
N GLU A 59 1.48 -9.66 5.69
CA GLU A 59 0.48 -8.61 5.57
C GLU A 59 0.90 -7.37 6.33
N GLU A 60 1.39 -7.57 7.53
CA GLU A 60 1.80 -6.45 8.36
C GLU A 60 2.95 -5.68 7.74
N GLU A 61 3.93 -6.39 7.22
CA GLU A 61 5.08 -5.75 6.61
C GLU A 61 4.69 -4.99 5.35
N ILE A 62 3.81 -5.57 4.56
CA ILE A 62 3.37 -4.92 3.34
C ILE A 62 2.61 -3.65 3.65
N CYS A 63 1.71 -3.71 4.61
CA CYS A 63 0.96 -2.53 5.00
C CYS A 63 1.88 -1.46 5.56
N THR A 64 2.86 -1.85 6.38
CA THR A 64 3.79 -0.89 6.94
C THR A 64 4.59 -0.20 5.84
N ALA A 65 5.07 -0.98 4.86
CA ALA A 65 5.84 -0.40 3.78
C ALA A 65 5.00 0.59 2.98
N LEU A 66 3.75 0.25 2.71
CA LEU A 66 2.88 1.10 1.93
C LEU A 66 2.51 2.38 2.67
N LEU A 67 2.35 2.30 3.97
CA LEU A 67 1.82 3.42 4.74
C LEU A 67 2.90 4.24 5.45
N HIS A 68 4.13 3.75 5.42
CA HIS A 68 5.22 4.43 6.12
C HIS A 68 5.33 5.89 5.70
N ASP A 69 5.45 6.14 4.40
CA ASP A 69 5.62 7.50 3.94
C ASP A 69 4.31 8.28 3.94
N VAL A 70 3.19 7.59 3.97
CA VAL A 70 1.90 8.27 4.04
C VAL A 70 1.85 9.11 5.32
N VAL A 71 2.28 8.53 6.43
CA VAL A 71 2.24 9.25 7.69
C VAL A 71 3.27 10.37 7.71
N GLU A 72 4.45 10.13 7.15
CA GLU A 72 5.51 11.13 7.20
C GLU A 72 5.32 12.27 6.21
N ASP A 73 4.79 11.98 5.05
CA ASP A 73 4.78 12.94 3.96
C ASP A 73 3.41 13.49 3.61
N THR A 74 2.39 13.08 4.30
CA THR A 74 1.05 13.59 4.02
C THR A 74 0.37 13.93 5.34
N LYS A 75 -0.87 14.33 5.25
CA LYS A 75 -1.60 14.73 6.44
C LYS A 75 -2.19 13.57 7.22
N TRP A 76 -2.04 12.36 6.72
CA TRP A 76 -2.56 11.19 7.40
C TRP A 76 -1.84 10.99 8.73
N THR A 77 -2.58 10.59 9.75
CA THR A 77 -2.01 10.29 11.06
C THR A 77 -2.16 8.82 11.36
N LEU A 78 -1.37 8.34 12.30
CA LEU A 78 -1.49 6.95 12.75
C LEU A 78 -2.88 6.66 13.26
N LYS A 79 -3.48 7.63 13.94
CA LYS A 79 -4.80 7.46 14.49
C LYS A 79 -5.83 7.25 13.39
N GLU A 80 -5.70 7.99 12.31
CA GLU A 80 -6.60 7.83 11.19
C GLU A 80 -6.44 6.46 10.55
N LEU A 81 -5.21 5.98 10.47
CA LEU A 81 -4.97 4.66 9.91
C LEU A 81 -5.56 3.57 10.80
N GLU A 82 -5.48 3.75 12.11
CA GLU A 82 -6.10 2.81 13.02
C GLU A 82 -7.59 2.77 12.81
N ALA A 83 -8.19 3.93 12.58
CA ALA A 83 -9.62 4.01 12.34
C ALA A 83 -10.01 3.28 11.05
N GLU A 84 -9.07 3.19 10.13
CA GLU A 84 -9.32 2.47 8.88
C GLU A 84 -9.11 0.97 9.01
N GLY A 85 -8.71 0.51 10.18
CA GLY A 85 -8.57 -0.92 10.41
C GLY A 85 -7.15 -1.45 10.49
N PHE A 86 -6.16 -0.56 10.42
CA PHE A 86 -4.79 -1.02 10.47
C PHE A 86 -4.37 -1.18 11.92
N GLN A 87 -3.77 -2.31 12.20
CA GLN A 87 -3.39 -2.63 13.55
C GLN A 87 -2.29 -1.74 14.04
N CYS A 88 -2.40 -1.38 15.26
CA CYS A 88 -1.33 -0.70 15.93
C CYS A 88 -0.46 -1.75 16.57
N PRO A 89 0.82 -1.60 16.53
CA PRO A 89 1.51 -0.51 15.88
C PRO A 89 1.96 -0.93 14.50
N LEU A 90 1.64 -0.12 13.55
CA LEU A 90 2.40 -0.20 12.34
C LEU A 90 3.78 0.29 12.74
N ARG A 91 4.79 -0.38 12.29
CA ARG A 91 6.13 0.01 12.66
C ARG A 91 6.60 1.15 11.81
N ILE A 92 6.00 2.27 12.01
CA ILE A 92 6.32 3.43 11.20
C ILE A 92 7.26 4.36 11.92
#